data_fa3e1769e1fff84377715633ac513c25
#
_entry.id   fa3e1769e1fff84377715633ac513c25
#
_cell.length_a   1.000
_cell.length_b   1.000
_cell.length_c   1.000
_cell.angle_alpha   90.00
_cell.angle_beta   90.00
_cell.angle_gamma   90.00
#
_symmetry.space_group_name_H-M   'P 1'
#
loop_
_entity.id
_entity.type
_entity.pdbx_description
1 polymer ?
#
loop_
_entity_poly.entity_id
_entity_poly.type
_entity_poly.pdbx_seq_one_letter_code
_entity_poly.pdbx_strand_id
1 'polypeptide(L)'
;GMMLGLIKPSSGNIFIDGKDINKSEKNLLLSLINFSSPYVELPKKLTVKQNLEVYGRLYGVKNLKLRIGEIASDLNLINYLNKKTGELSSGQKNRVSLAKSLINKPKLLFLDEPTASLDPDVGDFVRNYIEQYKKKNELTILLASHNMSEVDRLCDNVIMMKEGKIVDKGTCKELIEKHGRKNLEDTFLKIARSNNEVA
;
A
#
# COMPACT_ATOMS: atom_id res chain seq x y z
N GLY A 1 -8.37 -7.50 -3.64
CA GLY A 1 -9.56 -7.45 -4.54
C GLY A 1 -10.85 -7.23 -3.77
N MET A 2 -11.17 -8.06 -2.76
CA MET A 2 -12.42 -7.96 -1.99
C MET A 2 -12.55 -6.64 -1.23
N MET A 3 -11.54 -6.22 -0.49
CA MET A 3 -11.56 -4.95 0.25
C MET A 3 -11.57 -3.70 -0.64
N LEU A 4 -11.17 -3.83 -1.90
CA LEU A 4 -11.31 -2.78 -2.92
C LEU A 4 -12.68 -2.82 -3.63
N GLY A 5 -13.57 -3.72 -3.24
CA GLY A 5 -14.87 -3.88 -3.84
C GLY A 5 -14.87 -4.40 -5.30
N LEU A 6 -13.73 -4.93 -5.75
CA LEU A 6 -13.57 -5.50 -7.10
C LEU A 6 -14.07 -6.94 -7.18
N ILE A 7 -14.05 -7.66 -6.06
CA ILE A 7 -14.46 -9.06 -5.95
C ILE A 7 -15.44 -9.14 -4.78
N LYS A 8 -16.59 -9.78 -5.01
CA LYS A 8 -17.57 -10.03 -3.95
C LYS A 8 -17.10 -11.24 -3.11
N PRO A 9 -17.10 -11.14 -1.77
CA PRO A 9 -16.80 -12.29 -0.91
C PRO A 9 -17.89 -13.37 -1.04
N SER A 10 -17.51 -14.64 -1.00
CA SER A 10 -18.45 -15.76 -1.03
C SER A 10 -19.32 -15.80 0.24
N SER A 11 -18.79 -15.35 1.36
CA SER A 11 -19.50 -15.22 2.65
C SER A 11 -18.87 -14.13 3.50
N GLY A 12 -19.58 -13.69 4.54
CA GLY A 12 -19.11 -12.63 5.43
C GLY A 12 -19.29 -11.22 4.88
N ASN A 13 -18.93 -10.22 5.68
CA ASN A 13 -19.08 -8.81 5.36
C ASN A 13 -17.75 -8.07 5.54
N ILE A 14 -17.56 -7.00 4.79
CA ILE A 14 -16.39 -6.12 4.89
C ILE A 14 -16.87 -4.74 5.29
N PHE A 15 -16.35 -4.26 6.42
CA PHE A 15 -16.66 -2.94 6.93
C PHE A 15 -15.43 -2.03 6.83
N ILE A 16 -15.63 -0.83 6.31
CA ILE A 16 -14.62 0.23 6.28
C ILE A 16 -15.25 1.44 6.95
N ASP A 17 -14.59 1.95 7.99
CA ASP A 17 -15.11 3.07 8.81
C ASP A 17 -16.56 2.79 9.32
N GLY A 18 -16.79 1.55 9.79
CA GLY A 18 -18.10 1.09 10.28
C GLY A 18 -19.18 0.86 9.22
N LYS A 19 -18.88 1.08 7.94
CA LYS A 19 -19.83 0.96 6.83
C LYS A 19 -19.54 -0.27 5.98
N ASP A 20 -20.59 -1.04 5.63
CA ASP A 20 -20.47 -2.22 4.77
C ASP A 20 -20.21 -1.80 3.32
N ILE A 21 -19.08 -2.26 2.75
CA ILE A 21 -18.65 -1.93 1.40
C ILE A 21 -19.61 -2.44 0.30
N ASN A 22 -20.48 -3.41 0.63
CA ASN A 22 -21.43 -3.98 -0.34
C ASN A 22 -22.78 -3.26 -0.35
N LYS A 23 -23.00 -2.24 0.50
CA LYS A 23 -24.24 -1.47 0.59
C LYS A 23 -24.21 -0.19 -0.26
N SER A 24 -25.28 0.58 -0.20
CA SER A 24 -25.60 1.73 -1.08
C SER A 24 -24.57 2.87 -1.10
N GLU A 25 -23.71 2.98 -0.09
CA GLU A 25 -22.68 4.03 -0.02
C GLU A 25 -21.31 3.61 -0.59
N LYS A 26 -21.25 2.53 -1.36
CA LYS A 26 -20.00 1.98 -1.91
C LYS A 26 -19.12 3.03 -2.58
N ASN A 27 -19.66 3.87 -3.43
CA ASN A 27 -18.88 4.88 -4.16
C ASN A 27 -18.25 5.91 -3.21
N LEU A 28 -18.96 6.29 -2.14
CA LEU A 28 -18.42 7.20 -1.13
C LEU A 28 -17.25 6.55 -0.39
N LEU A 29 -17.40 5.29 0.02
CA LEU A 29 -16.33 4.54 0.68
C LEU A 29 -15.12 4.36 -0.24
N LEU A 30 -15.34 4.02 -1.52
CA LEU A 30 -14.27 3.86 -2.49
C LEU A 30 -13.50 5.17 -2.75
N SER A 31 -14.13 6.33 -2.59
CA SER A 31 -13.43 7.62 -2.70
C SER A 31 -12.45 7.90 -1.56
N LEU A 32 -12.63 7.23 -0.41
CA LEU A 32 -11.79 7.36 0.78
C LEU A 32 -10.61 6.38 0.79
N ILE A 33 -10.57 5.46 -0.17
CA ILE A 33 -9.53 4.44 -0.24
C ILE A 33 -8.72 4.57 -1.52
N ASN A 34 -7.50 4.08 -1.48
CA ASN A 34 -6.68 3.93 -2.69
C ASN A 34 -5.71 2.75 -2.50
N PHE A 35 -5.01 2.37 -3.56
CA PHE A 35 -4.05 1.29 -3.50
C PHE A 35 -2.83 1.53 -4.39
N SER A 36 -1.71 0.91 -4.02
CA SER A 36 -0.52 0.79 -4.84
C SER A 36 -0.05 -0.66 -4.85
N SER A 37 0.29 -1.16 -6.03
CA SER A 37 0.84 -2.50 -6.23
C SER A 37 1.81 -2.45 -7.42
N PRO A 38 2.94 -3.15 -7.36
CA PRO A 38 3.90 -3.21 -8.48
C PRO A 38 3.33 -3.92 -9.71
N TYR A 39 2.24 -4.68 -9.53
CA TYR A 39 1.58 -5.43 -10.61
C TYR A 39 0.56 -4.59 -11.40
N VAL A 40 0.27 -3.37 -10.97
CA VAL A 40 -0.67 -2.47 -11.64
C VAL A 40 0.08 -1.34 -12.31
N GLU A 41 0.30 -1.49 -13.60
CA GLU A 41 1.00 -0.48 -14.39
C GLU A 41 0.11 0.71 -14.74
N LEU A 42 0.70 1.90 -14.68
CA LEU A 42 0.10 3.11 -15.20
C LEU A 42 0.18 3.15 -16.74
N PRO A 43 -0.77 3.83 -17.42
CA PRO A 43 -0.72 4.01 -18.87
C PRO A 43 0.62 4.56 -19.37
N LYS A 44 1.41 3.70 -20.04
CA LYS A 44 2.81 3.98 -20.43
C LYS A 44 2.95 5.14 -21.42
N LYS A 45 1.93 5.39 -22.25
CA LYS A 45 1.91 6.45 -23.27
C LYS A 45 1.61 7.83 -22.71
N LEU A 46 1.02 7.91 -21.52
CA LEU A 46 0.72 9.17 -20.83
C LEU A 46 1.95 9.66 -20.05
N THR A 47 2.07 10.97 -19.92
CA THR A 47 3.06 11.57 -19.02
C THR A 47 2.69 11.31 -17.56
N VAL A 48 3.66 11.48 -16.65
CA VAL A 48 3.40 11.42 -15.21
C VAL A 48 2.27 12.38 -14.82
N LYS A 49 2.35 13.64 -15.29
CA LYS A 49 1.33 14.64 -15.03
C LYS A 49 -0.05 14.21 -15.53
N GLN A 50 -0.15 13.72 -16.77
CA GLN A 50 -1.41 13.24 -17.34
C GLN A 50 -1.99 12.08 -16.56
N ASN A 51 -1.17 11.12 -16.13
CA ASN A 51 -1.61 10.02 -15.27
C ASN A 51 -2.21 10.56 -13.97
N LEU A 52 -1.48 11.44 -13.26
CA LEU A 52 -1.97 12.02 -12.01
C LEU A 52 -3.23 12.87 -12.20
N GLU A 53 -3.36 13.59 -13.32
CA GLU A 53 -4.57 14.36 -13.66
C GLU A 53 -5.79 13.44 -13.88
N VAL A 54 -5.62 12.32 -14.62
CA VAL A 54 -6.71 11.36 -14.85
C VAL A 54 -7.21 10.80 -13.52
N TYR A 55 -6.32 10.26 -12.69
CA TYR A 55 -6.74 9.70 -11.41
C TYR A 55 -7.27 10.76 -10.46
N GLY A 56 -6.65 11.94 -10.40
CA GLY A 56 -7.16 13.02 -9.57
C GLY A 56 -8.57 13.47 -9.94
N ARG A 57 -8.90 13.52 -11.25
CA ARG A 57 -10.26 13.80 -11.72
C ARG A 57 -11.24 12.67 -11.39
N LEU A 58 -10.85 11.41 -11.57
CA LEU A 58 -11.68 10.26 -11.19
C LEU A 58 -12.06 10.25 -9.72
N TYR A 59 -11.15 10.70 -8.85
CA TYR A 59 -11.40 10.84 -7.41
C TYR A 59 -12.03 12.18 -7.01
N GLY A 60 -12.33 13.08 -7.96
CA GLY A 60 -12.93 14.39 -7.66
C GLY A 60 -12.01 15.33 -6.87
N VAL A 61 -10.70 15.22 -7.02
CA VAL A 61 -9.73 16.02 -6.25
C VAL A 61 -9.86 17.51 -6.59
N LYS A 62 -10.20 18.32 -5.58
CA LYS A 62 -10.24 19.80 -5.71
C LYS A 62 -8.82 20.35 -5.79
N ASN A 63 -8.66 21.49 -6.52
CA ASN A 63 -7.35 22.15 -6.70
C ASN A 63 -6.26 21.17 -7.20
N LEU A 64 -6.62 20.31 -8.16
CA LEU A 64 -5.80 19.19 -8.63
C LEU A 64 -4.39 19.62 -9.06
N LYS A 65 -4.23 20.78 -9.71
CA LYS A 65 -2.92 21.28 -10.14
C LYS A 65 -1.98 21.52 -8.94
N LEU A 66 -2.51 22.12 -7.88
CA LEU A 66 -1.76 22.34 -6.63
C LEU A 66 -1.41 20.97 -6.00
N ARG A 67 -2.38 20.08 -5.91
CA ARG A 67 -2.17 18.74 -5.33
C ARG A 67 -1.11 17.92 -6.07
N ILE A 68 -1.09 17.98 -7.41
CA ILE A 68 -0.04 17.32 -8.21
C ILE A 68 1.32 17.95 -7.92
N GLY A 69 1.40 19.26 -7.81
CA GLY A 69 2.65 19.95 -7.46
C GLY A 69 3.20 19.53 -6.10
N GLU A 70 2.34 19.49 -5.06
CA GLU A 70 2.70 19.05 -3.71
C GLU A 70 3.28 17.62 -3.73
N ILE A 71 2.51 16.68 -4.25
CA ILE A 71 2.91 15.26 -4.20
C ILE A 71 4.11 14.96 -5.11
N ALA A 72 4.24 15.68 -6.21
CA ALA A 72 5.40 15.56 -7.10
C ALA A 72 6.67 16.11 -6.45
N SER A 73 6.55 17.19 -5.66
CA SER A 73 7.66 17.73 -4.85
C SER A 73 8.07 16.72 -3.78
N ASP A 74 7.12 16.23 -3.01
CA ASP A 74 7.37 15.29 -1.91
C ASP A 74 8.05 13.99 -2.36
N LEU A 75 7.69 13.50 -3.56
CA LEU A 75 8.21 12.24 -4.11
C LEU A 75 9.34 12.44 -5.13
N ASN A 76 9.92 13.63 -5.22
CA ASN A 76 11.00 13.96 -6.16
C ASN A 76 10.64 13.63 -7.63
N LEU A 77 9.42 14.02 -8.05
CA LEU A 77 8.88 13.74 -9.39
C LEU A 77 8.76 15.00 -10.27
N ILE A 78 9.07 16.19 -9.77
CA ILE A 78 8.90 17.47 -10.50
C ILE A 78 9.54 17.41 -11.88
N ASN A 79 10.80 16.96 -11.96
CA ASN A 79 11.56 16.88 -13.22
C ASN A 79 11.05 15.79 -14.18
N TYR A 80 10.14 14.94 -13.72
CA TYR A 80 9.59 13.83 -14.50
C TYR A 80 8.14 14.05 -14.92
N LEU A 81 7.48 15.11 -14.48
CA LEU A 81 6.07 15.38 -14.76
C LEU A 81 5.70 15.32 -16.24
N ASN A 82 6.58 15.78 -17.11
CA ASN A 82 6.38 15.80 -18.56
C ASN A 82 6.93 14.56 -19.28
N LYS A 83 7.61 13.65 -18.59
CA LYS A 83 8.08 12.39 -19.17
C LYS A 83 6.95 11.36 -19.23
N LYS A 84 6.93 10.52 -20.27
CA LYS A 84 6.01 9.39 -20.36
C LYS A 84 6.37 8.35 -19.28
N THR A 85 5.35 7.76 -18.64
CA THR A 85 5.58 6.76 -17.59
C THR A 85 6.32 5.52 -18.09
N GLY A 86 6.18 5.20 -19.40
CA GLY A 86 6.95 4.11 -20.03
C GLY A 86 8.46 4.31 -20.05
N GLU A 87 8.92 5.56 -19.99
CA GLU A 87 10.34 5.95 -20.09
C GLU A 87 11.04 6.03 -18.71
N LEU A 88 10.29 5.79 -17.63
CA LEU A 88 10.80 5.88 -16.27
C LEU A 88 11.49 4.59 -15.82
N SER A 89 12.49 4.74 -14.94
CA SER A 89 13.07 3.59 -14.21
C SER A 89 12.05 2.94 -13.28
N SER A 90 12.34 1.72 -12.78
CA SER A 90 11.49 1.01 -11.81
C SER A 90 11.21 1.85 -10.56
N GLY A 91 12.23 2.44 -9.96
CA GLY A 91 12.09 3.30 -8.79
C GLY A 91 11.30 4.58 -9.06
N GLN A 92 11.44 5.18 -10.26
CA GLN A 92 10.63 6.32 -10.66
C GLN A 92 9.16 5.92 -10.85
N LYS A 93 8.89 4.78 -11.52
CA LYS A 93 7.53 4.23 -11.68
C LYS A 93 6.87 3.94 -10.34
N ASN A 94 7.61 3.36 -9.41
CA ASN A 94 7.11 3.09 -8.06
C ASN A 94 6.68 4.38 -7.35
N ARG A 95 7.51 5.43 -7.38
CA ARG A 95 7.17 6.74 -6.81
C ARG A 95 5.95 7.37 -7.47
N VAL A 96 5.79 7.23 -8.80
CA VAL A 96 4.57 7.69 -9.50
C VAL A 96 3.35 6.89 -9.09
N SER A 97 3.46 5.56 -8.92
CA SER A 97 2.38 4.71 -8.42
C SER A 97 1.96 5.11 -7.00
N LEU A 98 2.94 5.39 -6.13
CA LEU A 98 2.68 5.91 -4.79
C LEU A 98 2.03 7.30 -4.84
N ALA A 99 2.51 8.22 -5.70
CA ALA A 99 1.87 9.52 -5.91
C ALA A 99 0.40 9.38 -6.32
N LYS A 100 0.11 8.49 -7.28
CA LYS A 100 -1.25 8.17 -7.71
C LYS A 100 -2.10 7.66 -6.55
N SER A 101 -1.56 6.79 -5.72
CA SER A 101 -2.30 6.19 -4.61
C SER A 101 -2.58 7.17 -3.46
N LEU A 102 -1.87 8.28 -3.40
CA LEU A 102 -2.06 9.33 -2.40
C LEU A 102 -2.75 10.59 -2.95
N ILE A 103 -3.11 10.61 -4.24
CA ILE A 103 -3.62 11.82 -4.91
C ILE A 103 -4.91 12.36 -4.28
N ASN A 104 -5.80 11.47 -3.84
CA ASN A 104 -7.10 11.78 -3.23
C ASN A 104 -7.03 11.95 -1.70
N LYS A 105 -5.84 11.94 -1.08
CA LYS A 105 -5.69 11.96 0.39
C LYS A 105 -6.54 10.86 1.06
N PRO A 106 -6.30 9.58 0.76
CA PRO A 106 -7.15 8.50 1.25
C PRO A 106 -7.11 8.41 2.79
N LYS A 107 -8.20 7.93 3.39
CA LYS A 107 -8.22 7.52 4.81
C LYS A 107 -7.68 6.09 5.00
N LEU A 108 -7.82 5.26 3.97
CA LEU A 108 -7.31 3.88 3.96
C LEU A 108 -6.50 3.65 2.68
N LEU A 109 -5.24 3.28 2.86
CA LEU A 109 -4.32 2.97 1.78
C LEU A 109 -3.93 1.49 1.82
N PHE A 110 -4.14 0.80 0.71
CA PHE A 110 -3.63 -0.56 0.51
C PHE A 110 -2.28 -0.49 -0.20
N LEU A 111 -1.26 -1.05 0.41
CA LEU A 111 0.07 -1.18 -0.17
C LEU A 111 0.41 -2.66 -0.33
N ASP A 112 0.64 -3.06 -1.56
CA ASP A 112 1.07 -4.41 -1.91
C ASP A 112 2.50 -4.34 -2.41
N GLU A 113 3.42 -4.89 -1.61
CA GLU A 113 4.86 -4.91 -1.90
C GLU A 113 5.44 -3.55 -2.32
N PRO A 114 5.25 -2.46 -1.56
CA PRO A 114 5.55 -1.10 -2.02
C PRO A 114 7.03 -0.83 -2.30
N THR A 115 7.94 -1.64 -1.77
CA THR A 115 9.38 -1.51 -2.02
C THR A 115 10.00 -2.70 -2.76
N ALA A 116 9.16 -3.62 -3.28
CA ALA A 116 9.67 -4.77 -4.03
C ALA A 116 10.48 -4.34 -5.26
N SER A 117 11.60 -5.00 -5.47
CA SER A 117 12.50 -4.77 -6.63
C SER A 117 13.04 -3.34 -6.74
N LEU A 118 13.09 -2.60 -5.64
CA LEU A 118 13.74 -1.30 -5.56
C LEU A 118 15.16 -1.44 -5.03
N ASP A 119 16.04 -0.58 -5.53
CA ASP A 119 17.35 -0.40 -4.93
C ASP A 119 17.22 0.04 -3.45
N PRO A 120 18.17 -0.32 -2.57
CA PRO A 120 18.08 -0.03 -1.14
C PRO A 120 17.77 1.44 -0.81
N ASP A 121 18.43 2.38 -1.48
CA ASP A 121 18.24 3.82 -1.27
C ASP A 121 16.84 4.29 -1.66
N VAL A 122 16.32 3.80 -2.80
CA VAL A 122 14.97 4.14 -3.26
C VAL A 122 13.93 3.50 -2.33
N GLY A 123 14.17 2.26 -1.90
CA GLY A 123 13.30 1.57 -0.94
C GLY A 123 13.25 2.29 0.41
N ASP A 124 14.40 2.75 0.90
CA ASP A 124 14.46 3.53 2.15
C ASP A 124 13.74 4.87 2.03
N PHE A 125 13.94 5.59 0.91
CA PHE A 125 13.21 6.82 0.63
C PHE A 125 11.68 6.60 0.64
N VAL A 126 11.19 5.53 -0.01
CA VAL A 126 9.76 5.20 -0.05
C VAL A 126 9.22 4.88 1.34
N ARG A 127 9.92 4.06 2.14
CA ARG A 127 9.54 3.75 3.53
C ARG A 127 9.50 4.99 4.40
N ASN A 128 10.54 5.83 4.35
CA ASN A 128 10.59 7.11 5.07
C ASN A 128 9.40 8.01 4.71
N TYR A 129 9.09 8.11 3.43
CA TYR A 129 7.97 8.93 2.96
C TYR A 129 6.63 8.42 3.48
N ILE A 130 6.37 7.11 3.37
CA ILE A 130 5.15 6.47 3.88
C ILE A 130 4.99 6.72 5.38
N GLU A 131 6.06 6.52 6.15
CA GLU A 131 6.07 6.74 7.60
C GLU A 131 5.75 8.20 7.97
N GLN A 132 6.39 9.15 7.30
CA GLN A 132 6.13 10.58 7.53
C GLN A 132 4.73 10.98 7.09
N TYR A 133 4.25 10.45 5.97
CA TYR A 133 2.91 10.74 5.47
C TYR A 133 1.84 10.19 6.43
N LYS A 134 2.01 8.97 6.96
CA LYS A 134 1.15 8.37 7.99
C LYS A 134 1.08 9.25 9.23
N LYS A 135 2.23 9.75 9.73
CA LYS A 135 2.29 10.62 10.92
C LYS A 135 1.62 11.98 10.74
N LYS A 136 1.66 12.54 9.51
CA LYS A 136 1.07 13.86 9.21
C LYS A 136 -0.41 13.82 8.90
N ASN A 137 -0.95 12.66 8.54
CA ASN A 137 -2.31 12.51 8.07
C ASN A 137 -2.99 11.38 8.85
N GLU A 138 -4.30 11.48 9.03
CA GLU A 138 -5.11 10.39 9.61
C GLU A 138 -5.24 9.25 8.57
N LEU A 139 -4.15 8.54 8.33
CA LEU A 139 -4.07 7.48 7.33
C LEU A 139 -3.94 6.12 8.00
N THR A 140 -4.87 5.24 7.72
CA THR A 140 -4.73 3.80 8.01
C THR A 140 -4.07 3.12 6.80
N ILE A 141 -3.06 2.30 7.05
CA ILE A 141 -2.37 1.53 5.99
C ILE A 141 -2.59 0.05 6.23
N LEU A 142 -3.04 -0.66 5.21
CA LEU A 142 -2.96 -2.10 5.13
C LEU A 142 -1.82 -2.47 4.19
N LEU A 143 -0.74 -2.98 4.76
CA LEU A 143 0.46 -3.40 4.05
C LEU A 143 0.46 -4.92 3.86
N ALA A 144 0.64 -5.36 2.62
CA ALA A 144 1.04 -6.73 2.31
C ALA A 144 2.50 -6.70 1.87
N SER A 145 3.38 -7.39 2.59
CA SER A 145 4.80 -7.48 2.28
C SER A 145 5.40 -8.80 2.79
N HIS A 146 6.37 -9.32 2.07
CA HIS A 146 7.23 -10.42 2.51
C HIS A 146 8.56 -9.91 3.08
N ASN A 147 8.81 -8.61 3.04
CA ASN A 147 9.98 -7.97 3.64
C ASN A 147 9.71 -7.66 5.11
N MET A 148 10.21 -8.50 6.01
CA MET A 148 9.95 -8.39 7.44
C MET A 148 10.53 -7.11 8.06
N SER A 149 11.62 -6.56 7.51
CA SER A 149 12.15 -5.27 7.99
C SER A 149 11.24 -4.09 7.62
N GLU A 150 10.55 -4.16 6.50
CA GLU A 150 9.52 -3.19 6.12
C GLU A 150 8.29 -3.30 7.02
N VAL A 151 7.85 -4.53 7.31
CA VAL A 151 6.72 -4.80 8.22
C VAL A 151 7.02 -4.28 9.62
N ASP A 152 8.20 -4.60 10.17
CA ASP A 152 8.63 -4.16 11.51
C ASP A 152 8.68 -2.63 11.63
N ARG A 153 9.07 -1.96 10.56
CA ARG A 153 9.20 -0.49 10.52
C ARG A 153 7.86 0.25 10.36
N LEU A 154 6.96 -0.26 9.52
CA LEU A 154 5.77 0.48 9.08
C LEU A 154 4.48 0.06 9.79
N CYS A 155 4.43 -1.15 10.36
CA CYS A 155 3.22 -1.74 10.90
C CYS A 155 3.17 -1.64 12.43
N ASP A 156 2.03 -1.21 12.95
CA ASP A 156 1.76 -1.24 14.39
C ASP A 156 1.30 -2.64 14.82
N ASN A 157 0.58 -3.34 13.94
CA ASN A 157 0.07 -4.71 14.13
C ASN A 157 0.32 -5.54 12.89
N VAL A 158 0.56 -6.81 13.09
CA VAL A 158 0.82 -7.81 12.04
C VAL A 158 -0.22 -8.92 12.11
N ILE A 159 -0.70 -9.34 10.95
CA ILE A 159 -1.56 -10.51 10.79
C ILE A 159 -0.79 -11.52 9.93
N MET A 160 -0.48 -12.67 10.51
CA MET A 160 0.17 -13.76 9.78
C MET A 160 -0.88 -14.68 9.19
N MET A 161 -0.79 -14.92 7.88
CA MET A 161 -1.72 -15.75 7.14
C MET A 161 -1.02 -16.95 6.52
N LYS A 162 -1.69 -18.10 6.54
CA LYS A 162 -1.26 -19.34 5.87
C LYS A 162 -2.48 -20.01 5.27
N GLU A 163 -2.40 -20.42 4.01
CA GLU A 163 -3.49 -21.13 3.30
C GLU A 163 -4.86 -20.43 3.42
N GLY A 164 -4.86 -19.10 3.33
CA GLY A 164 -6.07 -18.29 3.43
C GLY A 164 -6.65 -18.13 4.84
N LYS A 165 -5.98 -18.66 5.88
CA LYS A 165 -6.41 -18.55 7.28
C LYS A 165 -5.46 -17.64 8.07
N ILE A 166 -6.01 -16.92 9.04
CA ILE A 166 -5.21 -16.20 10.02
C ILE A 166 -4.66 -17.23 11.01
N VAL A 167 -3.34 -17.33 11.08
CA VAL A 167 -2.65 -18.25 11.99
C VAL A 167 -2.12 -17.57 13.24
N ASP A 168 -1.81 -16.27 13.15
CA ASP A 168 -1.42 -15.46 14.31
C ASP A 168 -1.63 -13.96 14.04
N LYS A 169 -1.71 -13.16 15.12
CA LYS A 169 -1.81 -11.69 15.06
C LYS A 169 -1.26 -11.06 16.33
N GLY A 170 -0.71 -9.87 16.20
CA GLY A 170 -0.17 -9.08 17.32
C GLY A 170 0.79 -8.01 16.82
N THR A 171 1.43 -7.30 17.73
CA THR A 171 2.56 -6.44 17.42
C THR A 171 3.79 -7.28 17.04
N CYS A 172 4.75 -6.70 16.34
CA CYS A 172 6.01 -7.41 16.01
C CYS A 172 6.66 -8.00 17.27
N LYS A 173 6.71 -7.22 18.36
CA LYS A 173 7.29 -7.64 19.63
C LYS A 173 6.55 -8.82 20.25
N GLU A 174 5.22 -8.76 20.35
CA GLU A 174 4.41 -9.86 20.89
C GLU A 174 4.58 -11.16 20.11
N LEU A 175 4.62 -11.06 18.77
CA LEU A 175 4.81 -12.23 17.92
C LEU A 175 6.21 -12.85 18.09
N ILE A 176 7.26 -12.03 18.17
CA ILE A 176 8.63 -12.48 18.41
C ILE A 176 8.73 -13.21 19.77
N GLU A 177 8.20 -12.59 20.83
CA GLU A 177 8.20 -13.17 22.20
C GLU A 177 7.38 -14.47 22.26
N LYS A 178 6.16 -14.47 21.74
CA LYS A 178 5.26 -15.63 21.72
C LYS A 178 5.88 -16.86 21.06
N HIS A 179 6.63 -16.65 19.98
CA HIS A 179 7.27 -17.74 19.24
C HIS A 179 8.70 -18.05 19.71
N GLY A 180 9.24 -17.30 20.68
CA GLY A 180 10.59 -17.49 21.21
C GLY A 180 11.65 -17.32 20.14
N ARG A 181 11.53 -16.30 19.29
CA ARG A 181 12.44 -16.02 18.19
C ARG A 181 13.21 -14.70 18.42
N LYS A 182 14.23 -14.46 17.59
CA LYS A 182 15.08 -13.26 17.72
C LYS A 182 14.55 -12.06 16.94
N ASN A 183 13.81 -12.32 15.88
CA ASN A 183 13.27 -11.32 14.97
C ASN A 183 11.99 -11.82 14.30
N LEU A 184 11.30 -10.92 13.55
CA LEU A 184 10.05 -11.21 12.88
C LEU A 184 10.24 -12.20 11.71
N GLU A 185 11.39 -12.19 11.03
CA GLU A 185 11.70 -13.10 9.92
C GLU A 185 11.79 -14.56 10.42
N ASP A 186 12.53 -14.81 11.51
CA ASP A 186 12.60 -16.14 12.15
C ASP A 186 11.21 -16.61 12.62
N THR A 187 10.39 -15.68 13.10
CA THR A 187 9.02 -15.96 13.53
C THR A 187 8.17 -16.39 12.34
N PHE A 188 8.22 -15.65 11.25
CA PHE A 188 7.52 -15.97 10.01
C PHE A 188 7.95 -17.34 9.46
N LEU A 189 9.26 -17.59 9.37
CA LEU A 189 9.80 -18.87 8.90
C LEU A 189 9.33 -20.06 9.76
N LYS A 190 9.28 -19.88 11.09
CA LYS A 190 8.75 -20.91 11.99
C LYS A 190 7.29 -21.24 11.68
N ILE A 191 6.44 -20.21 11.56
CA ILE A 191 5.01 -20.37 11.25
C ILE A 191 4.82 -20.98 9.86
N ALA A 192 5.58 -20.51 8.86
CA ALA A 192 5.50 -21.04 7.51
C ALA A 192 5.84 -22.55 7.43
N ARG A 193 6.82 -23.01 8.24
CA ARG A 193 7.32 -24.39 8.22
C ARG A 193 6.59 -25.35 9.17
N SER A 194 5.85 -24.84 10.16
CA SER A 194 5.24 -25.64 11.25
C SER A 194 4.22 -26.72 10.82
N ASN A 195 3.85 -26.82 9.53
CA ASN A 195 2.98 -27.89 9.02
C ASN A 195 3.71 -28.90 8.11
N ASN A 196 5.03 -28.77 7.93
CA ASN A 196 5.79 -29.75 7.13
C ASN A 196 6.38 -30.90 7.98
N GLU A 197 6.09 -30.95 9.29
CA GLU A 197 6.59 -31.99 10.19
C GLU A 197 5.53 -33.05 10.51
N VAL A 198 4.38 -33.07 9.81
CA VAL A 198 3.37 -34.12 9.91
C VAL A 198 3.12 -34.68 8.51
N ALA A 199 4.05 -35.51 8.06
CA ALA A 199 3.87 -36.47 6.99
C ALA A 199 4.77 -37.67 7.28
#